data_dd402cb461dfe79eaaefb52e6cdd7bd3
#
_entry.id   dd402cb461dfe79eaaefb52e6cdd7bd3
#
_cell.length_a   1.000
_cell.length_b   1.000
_cell.length_c   1.000
_cell.angle_alpha   90.00
_cell.angle_beta   90.00
_cell.angle_gamma   90.00
#
_symmetry.space_group_name_H-M   'P 1'
#
loop_
_entity.id
_entity.type
_entity.pdbx_description
1 polymer ?
#
loop_
_entity_poly.entity_id
_entity_poly.type
_entity_poly.pdbx_seq_one_letter_code
_entity_poly.pdbx_strand_id
1 'polypeptide(L)'
;MTADSLRSGRDQSAAGGKMHKGRGCSQVSKRTNTAQWEEKYQRWRIAVQKDGVRKQFYSSKPGRTGQREANAKADRWLDDGMGVKARRVEDLYQEWYATVVKTTGTGNQRNVESRWRTRILPAIGRKRITSLTEQDLQDVVNDAYSDGLAKKSLQSLCADMRAFCKWCRAKKLTTFHPEGLHVPAGARPKGKKVLQPDALITLFRVDTTLYRG
;
A
#
# COMPACT_ATOMS: atom_id res chain seq x y z
N MET A 1 79.53 -5.52 -4.81
CA MET A 1 79.22 -5.09 -3.44
C MET A 1 77.74 -4.82 -3.40
N THR A 2 77.08 -5.70 -2.69
CA THR A 2 75.87 -5.57 -1.90
C THR A 2 74.62 -5.10 -2.63
N ALA A 3 73.66 -5.98 -2.93
CA ALA A 3 72.64 -6.55 -2.05
C ALA A 3 71.62 -5.45 -1.62
N ASP A 4 70.36 -5.51 -1.95
CA ASP A 4 69.27 -6.15 -1.27
C ASP A 4 67.96 -5.75 -1.95
N SER A 5 67.15 -6.66 -2.44
CA SER A 5 66.10 -7.34 -1.73
C SER A 5 64.95 -6.42 -1.34
N LEU A 6 63.77 -6.57 -1.91
CA LEU A 6 62.62 -7.07 -1.22
C LEU A 6 61.26 -6.76 -1.87
N ARG A 7 60.56 -7.81 -2.16
CA ARG A 7 59.14 -8.10 -1.79
C ARG A 7 58.05 -7.13 -2.24
N SER A 8 57.40 -7.43 -3.28
CA SER A 8 56.16 -8.20 -3.40
C SER A 8 55.19 -8.01 -2.22
N GLY A 9 54.22 -7.13 -2.41
CA GLY A 9 52.98 -7.06 -1.62
C GLY A 9 51.80 -7.02 -2.54
N ARG A 10 51.26 -8.19 -2.79
CA ARG A 10 49.99 -8.37 -3.52
C ARG A 10 48.85 -8.11 -2.52
N ASP A 11 48.21 -6.96 -2.54
CA ASP A 11 46.94 -6.77 -1.84
C ASP A 11 45.78 -7.06 -2.80
N GLN A 12 45.19 -8.22 -2.60
CA GLN A 12 43.92 -8.61 -3.13
C GLN A 12 42.84 -7.95 -2.26
N SER A 13 42.31 -6.82 -2.67
CA SER A 13 41.07 -6.28 -2.09
C SER A 13 39.88 -7.01 -2.69
N ALA A 14 39.38 -7.98 -1.95
CA ALA A 14 38.11 -8.65 -2.21
C ALA A 14 36.98 -7.61 -2.14
N ALA A 15 36.30 -7.41 -3.23
CA ALA A 15 35.06 -6.67 -3.30
C ALA A 15 33.96 -7.46 -2.61
N GLY A 16 33.74 -7.20 -1.33
CA GLY A 16 32.62 -7.70 -0.55
C GLY A 16 31.32 -7.05 -1.02
N GLY A 17 30.56 -7.73 -1.87
CA GLY A 17 29.21 -7.36 -2.21
C GLY A 17 28.33 -7.31 -0.97
N LYS A 18 27.95 -6.12 -0.52
CA LYS A 18 26.94 -5.95 0.52
C LYS A 18 25.58 -6.37 -0.05
N MET A 19 25.18 -7.59 0.25
CA MET A 19 23.78 -8.02 0.14
C MET A 19 22.92 -7.08 0.97
N HIS A 20 22.12 -6.25 0.31
CA HIS A 20 21.02 -5.56 0.96
C HIS A 20 19.98 -6.59 1.41
N LYS A 21 20.08 -7.00 2.66
CA LYS A 21 19.00 -7.69 3.36
C LYS A 21 17.76 -6.80 3.35
N GLY A 22 16.74 -7.21 2.59
CA GLY A 22 15.44 -6.60 2.62
C GLY A 22 14.90 -6.53 4.03
N ARG A 23 14.80 -5.32 4.57
CA ARG A 23 14.14 -5.05 5.85
C ARG A 23 12.64 -4.95 5.60
N GLY A 24 12.00 -6.09 5.50
CA GLY A 24 10.57 -6.24 5.66
C GLY A 24 10.27 -6.77 7.07
N CYS A 25 10.75 -6.10 8.10
CA CYS A 25 10.30 -6.35 9.46
C CYS A 25 9.42 -5.18 9.87
N SER A 26 8.11 -5.43 9.97
CA SER A 26 7.20 -4.54 10.67
C SER A 26 7.80 -4.28 12.06
N GLN A 27 8.25 -3.04 12.30
CA GLN A 27 8.73 -2.66 13.63
C GLN A 27 7.56 -2.76 14.59
N VAL A 28 7.51 -3.85 15.35
CA VAL A 28 6.67 -3.96 16.54
C VAL A 28 7.07 -2.81 17.45
N SER A 29 6.15 -1.88 17.71
CA SER A 29 6.42 -0.74 18.59
C SER A 29 6.57 -1.27 20.01
N LYS A 30 7.82 -1.46 20.42
CA LYS A 30 8.13 -1.87 21.78
C LYS A 30 7.75 -0.74 22.75
N ARG A 31 7.04 -1.08 23.83
CA ARG A 31 6.79 -0.12 24.91
C ARG A 31 8.10 0.36 25.52
N THR A 32 8.12 1.61 25.91
CA THR A 32 9.27 2.26 26.57
C THR A 32 9.14 2.29 28.09
N ASN A 33 7.95 1.94 28.64
CA ASN A 33 7.64 2.00 30.06
C ASN A 33 7.16 0.64 30.59
N THR A 34 7.16 0.51 31.91
CA THR A 34 6.68 -0.67 32.64
C THR A 34 5.55 -0.29 33.58
N ALA A 35 4.68 -1.26 33.91
CA ALA A 35 3.60 -1.04 34.86
C ALA A 35 4.13 -0.63 36.23
N GLN A 36 3.51 0.38 36.83
CA GLN A 36 3.77 0.88 38.17
C GLN A 36 2.63 0.49 39.09
N TRP A 37 2.94 0.24 40.38
CA TRP A 37 1.96 -0.07 41.38
C TRP A 37 1.29 1.21 41.86
N GLU A 38 -0.05 1.24 41.87
CA GLU A 38 -0.88 2.35 42.31
C GLU A 38 -1.52 1.96 43.65
N GLU A 39 -0.92 2.39 44.78
CA GLU A 39 -1.34 1.98 46.12
C GLU A 39 -2.78 2.36 46.43
N LYS A 40 -3.22 3.54 46.02
CA LYS A 40 -4.59 4.02 46.24
C LYS A 40 -5.67 3.06 45.76
N TYR A 41 -5.36 2.32 44.64
CA TYR A 41 -6.32 1.42 44.00
C TYR A 41 -5.89 -0.04 44.05
N GLN A 42 -4.78 -0.35 44.75
CA GLN A 42 -4.23 -1.71 44.92
C GLN A 42 -4.12 -2.44 43.58
N ARG A 43 -3.52 -1.78 42.58
CA ARG A 43 -3.41 -2.31 41.21
C ARG A 43 -2.15 -1.86 40.50
N TRP A 44 -1.68 -2.67 39.57
CA TRP A 44 -0.68 -2.27 38.58
C TRP A 44 -1.34 -1.45 37.47
N ARG A 45 -0.72 -0.36 37.10
CA ARG A 45 -1.16 0.53 36.04
C ARG A 45 -0.03 0.77 35.04
N ILE A 46 -0.36 0.69 33.75
CA ILE A 46 0.52 1.13 32.66
C ILE A 46 -0.29 1.94 31.66
N ALA A 47 0.25 3.06 31.23
CA ALA A 47 -0.31 3.86 30.14
C ALA A 47 0.61 3.75 28.93
N VAL A 48 0.03 3.42 27.79
CA VAL A 48 0.73 3.35 26.50
C VAL A 48 0.01 4.22 25.49
N GLN A 49 0.78 4.80 24.59
CA GLN A 49 0.25 5.62 23.52
C GLN A 49 0.63 5.03 22.16
N LYS A 50 -0.34 5.04 21.26
CA LYS A 50 -0.19 4.55 19.91
C LYS A 50 -1.07 5.36 18.97
N ASP A 51 -0.52 5.85 17.89
CA ASP A 51 -1.25 6.61 16.86
C ASP A 51 -2.07 7.79 17.43
N GLY A 52 -1.52 8.48 18.43
CA GLY A 52 -2.21 9.58 19.11
C GLY A 52 -3.25 9.14 20.14
N VAL A 53 -3.59 7.85 20.24
CA VAL A 53 -4.52 7.31 21.25
C VAL A 53 -3.76 6.81 22.46
N ARG A 54 -4.08 7.37 23.65
CA ARG A 54 -3.54 6.92 24.93
C ARG A 54 -4.50 5.94 25.58
N LYS A 55 -4.00 4.75 25.95
CA LYS A 55 -4.79 3.72 26.65
C LYS A 55 -4.08 3.26 27.91
N GLN A 56 -4.86 2.93 28.94
CA GLN A 56 -4.35 2.46 30.22
C GLN A 56 -4.78 1.01 30.44
N PHE A 57 -3.88 0.21 30.99
CA PHE A 57 -4.12 -1.19 31.33
C PHE A 57 -3.84 -1.42 32.79
N TYR A 58 -4.60 -2.31 33.40
CA TYR A 58 -4.56 -2.59 34.82
C TYR A 58 -4.49 -4.05 35.13
N SER A 59 -3.87 -4.38 36.29
CA SER A 59 -3.96 -5.69 36.94
C SER A 59 -4.05 -5.51 38.43
N SER A 60 -5.02 -6.15 39.06
CA SER A 60 -5.21 -6.13 40.52
C SER A 60 -4.40 -7.21 41.26
N LYS A 61 -3.68 -8.06 40.53
CA LYS A 61 -2.84 -9.09 41.15
C LYS A 61 -1.60 -8.44 41.77
N PRO A 62 -1.29 -8.74 43.05
CA PRO A 62 -0.09 -8.19 43.70
C PRO A 62 1.18 -8.81 43.10
N GLY A 63 2.31 -8.11 43.33
CA GLY A 63 3.65 -8.61 42.98
C GLY A 63 3.95 -8.66 41.48
N ARG A 64 5.03 -9.33 41.11
CA ARG A 64 5.56 -9.39 39.74
C ARG A 64 4.61 -10.02 38.72
N THR A 65 3.72 -10.91 39.18
CA THR A 65 2.72 -11.53 38.29
C THR A 65 1.72 -10.52 37.76
N GLY A 66 1.22 -9.63 38.64
CA GLY A 66 0.31 -8.56 38.23
C GLY A 66 0.98 -7.53 37.33
N GLN A 67 2.25 -7.20 37.62
CA GLN A 67 3.03 -6.32 36.75
C GLN A 67 3.19 -6.90 35.33
N ARG A 68 3.53 -8.20 35.23
CA ARG A 68 3.66 -8.90 33.96
C ARG A 68 2.33 -8.94 33.20
N GLU A 69 1.23 -9.17 33.90
CA GLU A 69 -0.10 -9.20 33.29
C GLU A 69 -0.51 -7.83 32.71
N ALA A 70 -0.31 -6.75 33.47
CA ALA A 70 -0.57 -5.39 32.99
C ALA A 70 0.31 -5.05 31.77
N ASN A 71 1.58 -5.40 31.83
CA ASN A 71 2.53 -5.24 30.71
C ASN A 71 2.09 -6.04 29.49
N ALA A 72 1.72 -7.32 29.64
CA ALA A 72 1.27 -8.17 28.54
C ALA A 72 -0.02 -7.66 27.88
N LYS A 73 -0.96 -7.09 28.67
CA LYS A 73 -2.15 -6.44 28.12
C LYS A 73 -1.79 -5.22 27.25
N ALA A 74 -0.81 -4.43 27.69
CA ALA A 74 -0.31 -3.29 26.96
C ALA A 74 0.42 -3.72 25.67
N ASP A 75 1.27 -4.75 25.75
CA ASP A 75 1.99 -5.29 24.60
C ASP A 75 1.01 -5.85 23.56
N ARG A 76 0.04 -6.66 23.97
CA ARG A 76 -1.02 -7.15 23.06
C ARG A 76 -1.75 -6.00 22.35
N TRP A 77 -2.11 -4.96 23.09
CA TRP A 77 -2.78 -3.82 22.46
C TRP A 77 -1.87 -3.05 21.51
N LEU A 78 -0.58 -2.95 21.83
CA LEU A 78 0.41 -2.40 20.91
C LEU A 78 0.54 -3.27 19.65
N ASP A 79 0.53 -4.59 19.78
CA ASP A 79 0.65 -5.54 18.67
C ASP A 79 -0.66 -5.64 17.87
N ASP A 80 -1.81 -5.87 18.52
CA ASP A 80 -3.12 -6.04 17.86
C ASP A 80 -3.61 -4.76 17.16
N GLY A 81 -3.31 -3.61 17.70
CA GLY A 81 -3.78 -2.36 17.13
C GLY A 81 -2.98 -1.89 15.91
N MET A 82 -1.73 -2.35 15.71
CA MET A 82 -0.86 -1.90 14.59
C MET A 82 -1.21 -2.55 13.27
N GLY A 83 -1.85 -3.72 13.28
CA GLY A 83 -2.10 -4.46 12.05
C GLY A 83 -3.21 -3.88 11.19
N VAL A 84 -4.24 -3.29 11.79
CA VAL A 84 -5.49 -2.99 11.06
C VAL A 84 -5.84 -1.51 11.00
N LYS A 85 -5.77 -0.80 12.13
CA LYS A 85 -6.30 0.59 12.19
C LYS A 85 -5.35 1.67 11.67
N ALA A 86 -4.05 1.40 11.61
CA ALA A 86 -3.05 2.40 11.22
C ALA A 86 -2.54 2.23 9.78
N ARG A 87 -2.99 1.20 9.05
CA ARG A 87 -2.47 0.88 7.72
C ARG A 87 -2.93 1.93 6.71
N ARG A 88 -1.97 2.41 5.93
CA ARG A 88 -2.24 3.34 4.84
C ARG A 88 -2.73 2.60 3.61
N VAL A 89 -3.46 3.33 2.77
CA VAL A 89 -3.93 2.80 1.49
C VAL A 89 -2.77 2.34 0.60
N GLU A 90 -1.65 3.06 0.60
CA GLU A 90 -0.45 2.70 -0.18
C GLU A 90 0.15 1.34 0.21
N ASP A 91 0.23 1.03 1.53
CA ASP A 91 0.73 -0.24 2.02
C ASP A 91 -0.20 -1.40 1.64
N LEU A 92 -1.51 -1.17 1.80
CA LEU A 92 -2.55 -2.13 1.46
C LEU A 92 -2.66 -2.36 -0.05
N TYR A 93 -2.41 -1.33 -0.85
CA TYR A 93 -2.37 -1.46 -2.30
C TYR A 93 -1.32 -2.48 -2.75
N GLN A 94 -0.12 -2.45 -2.17
CA GLN A 94 0.93 -3.41 -2.52
C GLN A 94 0.49 -4.86 -2.29
N GLU A 95 -0.17 -5.13 -1.17
CA GLU A 95 -0.70 -6.47 -0.86
C GLU A 95 -1.85 -6.87 -1.79
N TRP A 96 -2.78 -5.95 -2.05
CA TRP A 96 -3.87 -6.18 -2.98
C TRP A 96 -3.37 -6.41 -4.40
N TYR A 97 -2.43 -5.57 -4.87
CA TYR A 97 -1.86 -5.71 -6.21
C TYR A 97 -1.15 -7.05 -6.41
N ALA A 98 -0.48 -7.56 -5.38
CA ALA A 98 0.09 -8.90 -5.43
C ALA A 98 -0.98 -10.01 -5.67
N THR A 99 -2.24 -9.80 -5.25
CA THR A 99 -3.34 -10.70 -5.57
C THR A 99 -3.84 -10.51 -7.01
N VAL A 100 -3.88 -9.26 -7.50
CA VAL A 100 -4.24 -8.94 -8.89
C VAL A 100 -3.26 -9.59 -9.87
N VAL A 101 -1.96 -9.53 -9.57
CA VAL A 101 -0.91 -10.16 -10.41
C VAL A 101 -1.13 -11.66 -10.54
N LYS A 102 -1.57 -12.33 -9.48
CA LYS A 102 -1.83 -13.78 -9.49
C LYS A 102 -3.11 -14.18 -10.23
N THR A 103 -4.06 -13.27 -10.36
CA THR A 103 -5.42 -13.59 -10.83
C THR A 103 -5.77 -13.00 -12.19
N THR A 104 -4.93 -12.09 -12.73
CA THR A 104 -5.24 -11.39 -13.98
C THR A 104 -4.07 -11.45 -14.98
N GLY A 105 -4.38 -11.28 -16.27
CA GLY A 105 -3.36 -11.23 -17.32
C GLY A 105 -2.54 -9.92 -17.29
N THR A 106 -1.33 -9.99 -17.89
CA THR A 106 -0.31 -8.91 -17.87
C THR A 106 -0.82 -7.55 -18.37
N GLY A 107 -1.68 -7.54 -19.40
CA GLY A 107 -2.27 -6.29 -19.92
C GLY A 107 -3.15 -5.58 -18.88
N ASN A 108 -3.96 -6.34 -18.14
CA ASN A 108 -4.80 -5.77 -17.08
C ASN A 108 -3.96 -5.31 -15.87
N GLN A 109 -2.92 -6.07 -15.52
CA GLN A 109 -1.98 -5.72 -14.45
C GLN A 109 -1.38 -4.33 -14.69
N ARG A 110 -0.81 -4.11 -15.90
CA ARG A 110 -0.24 -2.81 -16.29
C ARG A 110 -1.26 -1.67 -16.23
N ASN A 111 -2.49 -1.92 -16.66
CA ASN A 111 -3.55 -0.92 -16.64
C ASN A 111 -3.98 -0.56 -15.22
N VAL A 112 -4.13 -1.56 -14.34
CA VAL A 112 -4.44 -1.36 -12.92
C VAL A 112 -3.30 -0.57 -12.24
N GLU A 113 -2.06 -1.01 -12.41
CA GLU A 113 -0.88 -0.35 -11.85
C GLU A 113 -0.80 1.12 -12.30
N SER A 114 -0.95 1.36 -13.60
CA SER A 114 -0.92 2.72 -14.15
C SER A 114 -1.99 3.61 -13.51
N ARG A 115 -3.26 3.18 -13.44
CA ARG A 115 -4.33 3.97 -12.82
C ARG A 115 -4.07 4.23 -11.33
N TRP A 116 -3.62 3.23 -10.59
CA TRP A 116 -3.29 3.40 -9.18
C TRP A 116 -2.13 4.36 -8.97
N ARG A 117 -1.04 4.17 -9.70
CA ARG A 117 0.17 4.98 -9.55
C ARG A 117 -0.04 6.43 -9.96
N THR A 118 -0.81 6.67 -11.04
CA THR A 118 -0.96 8.02 -11.59
C THR A 118 -2.13 8.80 -10.98
N ARG A 119 -3.16 8.13 -10.45
CA ARG A 119 -4.41 8.77 -10.03
C ARG A 119 -4.79 8.49 -8.57
N ILE A 120 -4.83 7.23 -8.17
CA ILE A 120 -5.40 6.85 -6.87
C ILE A 120 -4.41 7.11 -5.75
N LEU A 121 -3.17 6.60 -5.84
CA LEU A 121 -2.17 6.74 -4.79
C LEU A 121 -1.77 8.18 -4.49
N PRO A 122 -1.60 9.09 -5.47
CA PRO A 122 -1.30 10.48 -5.17
C PRO A 122 -2.38 11.16 -4.33
N ALA A 123 -3.66 10.82 -4.55
CA ALA A 123 -4.79 11.42 -3.87
C ALA A 123 -5.05 10.81 -2.47
N ILE A 124 -5.09 9.49 -2.38
CA ILE A 124 -5.53 8.80 -1.15
C ILE A 124 -4.48 7.88 -0.52
N GLY A 125 -3.32 7.66 -1.14
CA GLY A 125 -2.31 6.69 -0.69
C GLY A 125 -1.87 6.89 0.75
N ARG A 126 -1.71 8.13 1.18
CA ARG A 126 -1.31 8.50 2.55
C ARG A 126 -2.42 8.39 3.59
N LYS A 127 -3.69 8.29 3.17
CA LYS A 127 -4.82 8.15 4.08
C LYS A 127 -4.83 6.78 4.75
N ARG A 128 -5.33 6.73 5.97
CA ARG A 128 -5.54 5.45 6.66
C ARG A 128 -6.81 4.80 6.13
N ILE A 129 -6.81 3.49 5.98
CA ILE A 129 -7.97 2.75 5.46
C ILE A 129 -9.24 2.97 6.30
N THR A 130 -9.09 3.20 7.61
CA THR A 130 -10.22 3.45 8.53
C THR A 130 -10.79 4.85 8.43
N SER A 131 -10.05 5.81 7.86
CA SER A 131 -10.49 7.19 7.64
C SER A 131 -10.85 7.49 6.18
N LEU A 132 -10.84 6.47 5.33
CA LEU A 132 -11.23 6.59 3.94
C LEU A 132 -12.74 6.77 3.84
N THR A 133 -13.18 7.81 3.13
CA THR A 133 -14.57 8.13 2.88
C THR A 133 -14.94 7.93 1.42
N GLU A 134 -16.24 7.87 1.15
CA GLU A 134 -16.73 7.78 -0.23
C GLU A 134 -16.43 9.05 -1.03
N GLN A 135 -16.48 10.20 -0.37
CA GLN A 135 -16.12 11.49 -0.96
C GLN A 135 -14.67 11.48 -1.46
N ASP A 136 -13.73 10.92 -0.68
CA ASP A 136 -12.33 10.82 -1.09
C ASP A 136 -12.16 10.03 -2.40
N LEU A 137 -12.94 8.97 -2.57
CA LEU A 137 -12.91 8.17 -3.80
C LEU A 137 -13.62 8.88 -4.95
N GLN A 138 -14.71 9.60 -4.65
CA GLN A 138 -15.43 10.37 -5.67
C GLN A 138 -14.58 11.55 -6.16
N ASP A 139 -13.80 12.20 -5.29
CA ASP A 139 -12.88 13.27 -5.67
C ASP A 139 -11.84 12.79 -6.67
N VAL A 140 -11.27 11.59 -6.48
CA VAL A 140 -10.36 10.97 -7.46
C VAL A 140 -11.01 10.80 -8.82
N VAL A 141 -12.30 10.42 -8.87
CA VAL A 141 -13.04 10.27 -10.13
C VAL A 141 -13.32 11.63 -10.77
N ASN A 142 -13.69 12.62 -9.95
CA ASN A 142 -13.99 13.98 -10.42
C ASN A 142 -12.73 14.68 -10.98
N ASP A 143 -11.59 14.52 -10.30
CA ASP A 143 -10.30 15.04 -10.78
C ASP A 143 -9.91 14.39 -12.11
N ALA A 144 -10.06 13.07 -12.21
CA ALA A 144 -9.78 12.34 -13.44
C ALA A 144 -10.75 12.76 -14.59
N TYR A 145 -12.00 13.08 -14.26
CA TYR A 145 -12.95 13.62 -15.22
C TYR A 145 -12.57 15.03 -15.68
N SER A 146 -12.15 15.90 -14.77
CA SER A 146 -11.68 17.26 -15.08
C SER A 146 -10.44 17.25 -15.97
N ASP A 147 -9.58 16.22 -15.83
CA ASP A 147 -8.44 15.98 -16.71
C ASP A 147 -8.84 15.40 -18.10
N GLY A 148 -10.13 15.26 -18.37
CA GLY A 148 -10.64 14.82 -19.67
C GLY A 148 -10.57 13.32 -19.93
N LEU A 149 -10.52 12.47 -18.88
CA LEU A 149 -10.56 11.04 -19.07
C LEU A 149 -11.88 10.57 -19.69
N ALA A 150 -11.81 9.67 -20.66
CA ALA A 150 -12.97 9.07 -21.28
C ALA A 150 -13.81 8.24 -20.31
N LYS A 151 -15.12 8.17 -20.52
CA LYS A 151 -16.08 7.44 -19.69
C LYS A 151 -15.63 6.02 -19.32
N LYS A 152 -15.07 5.27 -20.28
CA LYS A 152 -14.58 3.91 -20.03
C LYS A 152 -13.41 3.86 -19.05
N SER A 153 -12.51 4.84 -19.12
CA SER A 153 -11.38 4.94 -18.18
C SER A 153 -11.85 5.26 -16.76
N LEU A 154 -12.84 6.17 -16.62
CA LEU A 154 -13.46 6.50 -15.34
C LEU A 154 -14.20 5.29 -14.74
N GLN A 155 -14.92 4.52 -15.57
CA GLN A 155 -15.57 3.29 -15.14
C GLN A 155 -14.54 2.28 -14.61
N SER A 156 -13.39 2.13 -15.29
CA SER A 156 -12.32 1.25 -14.85
C SER A 156 -11.70 1.73 -13.54
N LEU A 157 -11.53 3.05 -13.36
CA LEU A 157 -11.05 3.64 -12.12
C LEU A 157 -11.99 3.34 -10.93
N CYS A 158 -13.29 3.54 -11.12
CA CYS A 158 -14.31 3.18 -10.12
C CYS A 158 -14.29 1.67 -9.79
N ALA A 159 -14.16 0.82 -10.82
CA ALA A 159 -14.11 -0.63 -10.64
C ALA A 159 -12.91 -1.07 -9.81
N ASP A 160 -11.73 -0.50 -10.08
CA ASP A 160 -10.51 -0.81 -9.32
C ASP A 160 -10.65 -0.40 -7.85
N MET A 161 -11.17 0.79 -7.57
CA MET A 161 -11.38 1.27 -6.19
C MET A 161 -12.40 0.41 -5.43
N ARG A 162 -13.50 0.01 -6.09
CA ARG A 162 -14.48 -0.92 -5.50
C ARG A 162 -13.87 -2.30 -5.22
N ALA A 163 -13.07 -2.83 -6.15
CA ALA A 163 -12.40 -4.11 -5.99
C ALA A 163 -11.42 -4.09 -4.80
N PHE A 164 -10.65 -3.02 -4.66
CA PHE A 164 -9.77 -2.80 -3.53
C PHE A 164 -10.54 -2.73 -2.20
N CYS A 165 -11.59 -1.93 -2.12
CA CYS A 165 -12.42 -1.83 -0.91
C CYS A 165 -13.07 -3.18 -0.56
N LYS A 166 -13.54 -3.94 -1.55
CA LYS A 166 -14.06 -5.30 -1.36
C LYS A 166 -13.01 -6.23 -0.77
N TRP A 167 -11.78 -6.18 -1.28
CA TRP A 167 -10.66 -6.96 -0.76
C TRP A 167 -10.31 -6.55 0.68
N CYS A 168 -10.26 -5.25 0.98
CA CYS A 168 -10.03 -4.75 2.34
C CYS A 168 -11.10 -5.25 3.32
N ARG A 169 -12.37 -5.28 2.93
CA ARG A 169 -13.46 -5.83 3.73
C ARG A 169 -13.30 -7.34 3.97
N ALA A 170 -12.96 -8.09 2.93
CA ALA A 170 -12.72 -9.54 3.05
C ALA A 170 -11.58 -9.84 4.04
N LYS A 171 -10.59 -8.97 4.13
CA LYS A 171 -9.50 -9.01 5.10
C LYS A 171 -9.86 -8.42 6.48
N LYS A 172 -11.10 -7.98 6.68
CA LYS A 172 -11.59 -7.34 7.92
C LYS A 172 -10.79 -6.10 8.33
N LEU A 173 -10.20 -5.40 7.35
CA LEU A 173 -9.42 -4.17 7.57
C LEU A 173 -10.30 -2.94 7.72
N THR A 174 -11.48 -2.96 7.10
CA THR A 174 -12.49 -1.90 7.15
C THR A 174 -13.88 -2.51 6.96
N THR A 175 -14.90 -1.80 7.39
CA THR A 175 -16.32 -2.10 7.08
C THR A 175 -16.83 -1.23 5.92
N PHE A 176 -16.03 -0.26 5.47
CA PHE A 176 -16.38 0.71 4.45
C PHE A 176 -16.68 0.05 3.09
N HIS A 177 -17.78 0.49 2.46
CA HIS A 177 -18.18 0.08 1.12
C HIS A 177 -18.63 1.30 0.31
N PRO A 178 -17.98 1.63 -0.82
CA PRO A 178 -18.35 2.77 -1.65
C PRO A 178 -19.53 2.40 -2.57
N GLU A 179 -20.77 2.58 -2.08
CA GLU A 179 -21.99 2.29 -2.85
C GLU A 179 -22.32 3.40 -3.86
N GLY A 180 -22.20 4.65 -3.43
CA GLY A 180 -22.54 5.82 -4.23
C GLY A 180 -21.47 6.26 -5.23
N LEU A 181 -20.31 5.60 -5.29
CA LEU A 181 -19.26 5.96 -6.24
C LEU A 181 -19.76 5.85 -7.68
N HIS A 182 -19.74 6.95 -8.42
CA HIS A 182 -20.31 7.03 -9.77
C HIS A 182 -19.42 7.79 -10.75
N VAL A 183 -19.65 7.56 -12.03
CA VAL A 183 -19.02 8.31 -13.12
C VAL A 183 -19.87 9.53 -13.45
N PRO A 184 -19.29 10.74 -13.55
CA PRO A 184 -20.04 11.96 -13.90
C PRO A 184 -20.86 11.78 -15.19
N ALA A 185 -22.10 12.26 -15.19
CA ALA A 185 -23.04 12.10 -16.30
C ALA A 185 -22.52 12.73 -17.62
N GLY A 186 -21.73 13.81 -17.52
CA GLY A 186 -21.11 14.47 -18.67
C GLY A 186 -19.94 13.71 -19.31
N ALA A 187 -19.52 12.57 -18.73
CA ALA A 187 -18.40 11.81 -19.28
C ALA A 187 -18.74 11.18 -20.63
N ARG A 188 -17.98 11.56 -21.65
CA ARG A 188 -18.22 11.11 -23.02
C ARG A 188 -17.41 9.84 -23.34
N PRO A 189 -17.97 8.92 -24.14
CA PRO A 189 -17.18 7.81 -24.67
C PRO A 189 -16.13 8.38 -25.63
N LYS A 190 -14.93 7.79 -25.64
CA LYS A 190 -13.94 8.10 -26.68
C LYS A 190 -14.46 7.51 -28.00
N GLY A 191 -14.64 8.35 -29.00
CA GLY A 191 -15.02 7.91 -30.34
C GLY A 191 -13.99 6.91 -30.88
N LYS A 192 -14.47 5.83 -31.47
CA LYS A 192 -13.58 4.93 -32.22
C LYS A 192 -13.18 5.66 -33.50
N LYS A 193 -11.89 5.75 -33.77
CA LYS A 193 -11.41 6.16 -35.08
C LYS A 193 -11.71 5.01 -36.04
N VAL A 194 -12.70 5.19 -36.89
CA VAL A 194 -12.96 4.25 -37.98
C VAL A 194 -12.07 4.68 -39.14
N LEU A 195 -11.34 3.75 -39.72
CA LEU A 195 -10.59 4.01 -40.95
C LEU A 195 -11.57 4.43 -42.04
N GLN A 196 -11.33 5.61 -42.59
CA GLN A 196 -12.11 6.09 -43.73
C GLN A 196 -11.84 5.24 -44.97
N PRO A 197 -12.76 5.13 -45.92
CA PRO A 197 -12.58 4.33 -47.14
C PRO A 197 -11.25 4.60 -47.85
N ASP A 198 -10.85 5.86 -47.97
CA ASP A 198 -9.57 6.24 -48.58
C ASP A 198 -8.36 5.73 -47.84
N ALA A 199 -8.40 5.73 -46.50
CA ALA A 199 -7.34 5.17 -45.65
C ALA A 199 -7.25 3.65 -45.79
N LEU A 200 -8.40 2.96 -45.95
CA LEU A 200 -8.44 1.52 -46.25
C LEU A 200 -7.83 1.21 -47.60
N ILE A 201 -8.21 1.99 -48.66
CA ILE A 201 -7.63 1.83 -50.00
C ILE A 201 -6.11 2.01 -49.96
N THR A 202 -5.63 3.01 -49.22
CA THR A 202 -4.19 3.24 -49.05
C THR A 202 -3.53 2.06 -48.36
N LEU A 203 -4.14 1.53 -47.29
CA LEU A 203 -3.62 0.37 -46.54
C LEU A 203 -3.48 -0.87 -47.41
N PHE A 204 -4.49 -1.15 -48.27
CA PHE A 204 -4.45 -2.29 -49.18
C PHE A 204 -3.50 -2.11 -50.36
N ARG A 205 -3.11 -0.88 -50.70
CA ARG A 205 -2.13 -0.58 -51.74
C ARG A 205 -0.69 -0.60 -51.24
N VAL A 206 -0.48 -0.54 -49.91
CA VAL A 206 0.87 -0.63 -49.34
C VAL A 206 1.40 -2.06 -49.53
N ASP A 207 2.53 -2.17 -50.23
CA ASP A 207 3.23 -3.44 -50.34
C ASP A 207 3.81 -3.83 -48.97
N THR A 208 3.23 -4.87 -48.37
CA THR A 208 3.66 -5.40 -47.06
C THR A 208 4.88 -6.32 -47.15
N THR A 209 5.41 -6.54 -48.32
CA THR A 209 6.61 -7.41 -48.52
C THR A 209 7.84 -6.86 -47.78
N LEU A 210 7.94 -5.54 -47.64
CA LEU A 210 9.01 -4.83 -46.94
C LEU A 210 9.00 -5.03 -45.40
N TYR A 211 7.92 -5.56 -44.83
CA TYR A 211 7.77 -5.75 -43.36
C TYR A 211 7.87 -7.21 -42.92
N ARG A 212 8.23 -8.12 -43.83
CA ARG A 212 8.55 -9.52 -43.52
C ARG A 212 10.06 -9.68 -43.33
N GLY A 213 10.56 -9.12 -42.22
CA GLY A 213 11.92 -9.29 -41.74
C GLY A 213 11.94 -9.88 -40.35
#